data_bee0f61274629a21781fc991b3edf835
#
_entry.id   bee0f61274629a21781fc991b3edf835
#
_cell.length_a   1.000
_cell.length_b   1.000
_cell.length_c   1.000
_cell.angle_alpha   90.00
_cell.angle_beta   90.00
_cell.angle_gamma   90.00
#
_symmetry.space_group_name_H-M   'P 1'
#
loop_
_entity.id
_entity.type
_entity.pdbx_description
1 polymer ?
#
loop_
_entity_poly.entity_id
_entity_poly.type
_entity_poly.pdbx_seq_one_letter_code
_entity_poly.pdbx_strand_id
1 'polypeptide(L)'
;MRALSQPVSVHDGIGQGYRLISKSPMEKLVYRHNRITRSTHWVNALALVILVMSGFQIFNAHPHLYWGITSEPDRAFLSIAAANDDGEARGFFRIYGWQFDTTGVLGVQHTEMGPAPRAFPSWLTVPGYFWLAGGRRWHFFFAWIFALNGLLYAIYNIANGHVRKFLFTAKDAVKVPAMALYYLRIQKQSPQTGEYNPLQKMAYTGVFLLLTPLIMLSGMAMSPQLDTAFHWLPAMFGGRQSARSIHFILTFLFVGFTFVHVFMVLTTGILNNMRSVVTGWHKEKDAEKPKPLQNFKEEMTQEPAKGPLSSQLPSPELEESSATRETQPAHIDTAQQDNGILQSATQSEQLDPESSKQTVPMHPPDTKKDTVE
;
A
#
# COMPACT_ATOMS: atom_id res chain seq x y z
N MET A 1 -35.07 -13.76 57.44
CA MET A 1 -35.79 -12.59 58.03
C MET A 1 -35.82 -11.51 56.95
N ARG A 2 -36.82 -11.44 56.30
CA ARG A 2 -37.97 -10.52 56.00
C ARG A 2 -37.72 -9.11 56.51
N ALA A 3 -37.62 -8.16 55.59
CA ALA A 3 -38.17 -6.82 55.77
C ALA A 3 -38.70 -6.28 54.44
N LEU A 4 -39.97 -6.18 54.40
CA LEU A 4 -40.81 -5.55 53.38
C LEU A 4 -40.63 -4.02 53.49
N SER A 5 -40.44 -3.34 52.36
CA SER A 5 -40.58 -1.87 52.31
C SER A 5 -41.83 -1.53 51.54
N GLN A 6 -42.63 -0.73 52.17
CA GLN A 6 -43.91 -0.16 51.75
C GLN A 6 -43.78 0.88 50.66
N PRO A 7 -44.85 1.16 49.85
CA PRO A 7 -44.80 2.16 48.82
C PRO A 7 -45.11 3.57 49.41
N VAL A 8 -44.33 4.57 48.94
CA VAL A 8 -44.56 5.98 49.24
C VAL A 8 -45.44 6.57 48.12
N SER A 9 -46.51 7.16 48.57
CA SER A 9 -47.51 7.92 47.87
C SER A 9 -46.95 9.12 47.13
N VAL A 10 -47.47 9.32 45.92
CA VAL A 10 -47.24 10.47 45.03
C VAL A 10 -48.12 11.63 45.50
N HIS A 11 -47.51 12.82 45.65
CA HIS A 11 -48.26 14.08 45.56
C HIS A 11 -47.60 15.05 44.57
N ASP A 12 -48.44 15.59 43.74
CA ASP A 12 -48.23 16.46 42.61
C ASP A 12 -47.39 17.71 42.90
N GLY A 13 -46.47 18.04 42.02
CA GLY A 13 -45.75 19.29 41.97
C GLY A 13 -45.23 19.55 40.56
N ILE A 14 -45.91 20.44 39.86
CA ILE A 14 -45.65 20.92 38.49
C ILE A 14 -44.24 21.45 38.36
N GLY A 15 -43.48 20.90 37.41
CA GLY A 15 -42.13 21.41 37.09
C GLY A 15 -41.26 20.31 36.48
N GLN A 16 -41.72 19.64 35.40
CA GLN A 16 -40.97 18.61 34.75
C GLN A 16 -39.89 19.20 33.81
N GLY A 17 -38.72 19.49 34.38
CA GLY A 17 -37.49 19.48 33.56
C GLY A 17 -37.18 18.05 33.17
N TYR A 18 -37.58 17.60 31.98
CA TYR A 18 -37.09 16.35 31.42
C TYR A 18 -35.60 16.49 31.22
N ARG A 19 -34.84 16.01 32.20
CA ARG A 19 -33.42 15.74 32.01
C ARG A 19 -33.33 14.61 31.01
N LEU A 20 -33.12 14.95 29.74
CA LEU A 20 -32.69 13.97 28.71
C LEU A 20 -31.40 13.32 29.23
N ILE A 21 -31.53 12.15 29.83
CA ILE A 21 -30.37 11.29 30.08
C ILE A 21 -29.89 10.94 28.69
N SER A 22 -28.88 11.68 28.21
CA SER A 22 -28.11 11.33 27.04
C SER A 22 -27.49 9.95 27.35
N LYS A 23 -28.12 8.90 26.86
CA LYS A 23 -27.49 7.59 26.78
C LYS A 23 -26.21 7.79 25.95
N SER A 24 -25.08 7.88 26.62
CA SER A 24 -23.77 7.79 25.95
C SER A 24 -23.83 6.57 25.02
N PRO A 25 -23.45 6.70 23.75
CA PRO A 25 -23.46 5.57 22.83
C PRO A 25 -22.64 4.44 23.44
N MET A 26 -23.25 3.24 23.59
CA MET A 26 -22.56 2.10 24.15
C MET A 26 -21.42 1.72 23.20
N GLU A 27 -20.18 1.85 23.68
CA GLU A 27 -19.00 1.44 22.96
C GLU A 27 -18.94 -0.08 22.93
N LYS A 28 -19.05 -0.67 21.74
CA LYS A 28 -18.93 -2.11 21.55
C LYS A 28 -17.48 -2.47 21.19
N LEU A 29 -16.93 -3.46 21.88
CA LEU A 29 -15.64 -4.03 21.53
C LEU A 29 -15.82 -5.13 20.48
N VAL A 30 -15.19 -4.94 19.33
CA VAL A 30 -15.19 -5.90 18.22
C VAL A 30 -13.80 -6.46 18.02
N TYR A 31 -13.66 -7.79 17.94
CA TYR A 31 -12.39 -8.45 17.63
C TYR A 31 -12.10 -8.34 16.14
N ARG A 32 -11.14 -7.47 15.77
CA ARG A 32 -10.87 -7.08 14.37
C ARG A 32 -9.65 -7.78 13.77
N HIS A 33 -8.60 -7.98 14.57
CA HIS A 33 -7.33 -8.55 14.09
C HIS A 33 -6.93 -9.78 14.88
N ASN A 34 -6.74 -10.89 14.16
CA ASN A 34 -6.25 -12.12 14.77
C ASN A 34 -4.76 -12.04 15.13
N ARG A 35 -4.28 -13.04 15.89
CA ARG A 35 -2.89 -13.06 16.36
C ARG A 35 -1.87 -13.12 15.23
N ILE A 36 -2.15 -13.86 14.15
CA ILE A 36 -1.25 -13.99 12.98
C ILE A 36 -1.08 -12.64 12.32
N THR A 37 -2.18 -11.96 11.98
CA THR A 37 -2.13 -10.62 11.35
C THR A 37 -1.35 -9.62 12.20
N ARG A 38 -1.53 -9.64 13.52
CA ARG A 38 -0.81 -8.73 14.42
C ARG A 38 0.68 -9.02 14.50
N SER A 39 1.05 -10.29 14.67
CA SER A 39 2.46 -10.69 14.76
C SER A 39 3.18 -10.42 13.45
N THR A 40 2.60 -10.80 12.30
CA THR A 40 3.19 -10.54 10.98
C THR A 40 3.33 -9.05 10.69
N HIS A 41 2.37 -8.24 11.11
CA HIS A 41 2.45 -6.78 10.98
C HIS A 41 3.65 -6.20 11.74
N TRP A 42 3.81 -6.53 13.02
CA TRP A 42 4.90 -5.98 13.83
C TRP A 42 6.29 -6.49 13.42
N VAL A 43 6.38 -7.76 13.02
CA VAL A 43 7.63 -8.31 12.45
C VAL A 43 8.01 -7.58 11.17
N ASN A 44 7.05 -7.34 10.26
CA ASN A 44 7.32 -6.59 9.03
C ASN A 44 7.64 -5.12 9.29
N ALA A 45 6.98 -4.48 10.25
CA ALA A 45 7.27 -3.09 10.62
C ALA A 45 8.71 -2.95 11.13
N LEU A 46 9.14 -3.82 12.04
CA LEU A 46 10.52 -3.84 12.53
C LEU A 46 11.51 -4.16 11.42
N ALA A 47 11.23 -5.19 10.62
CA ALA A 47 12.10 -5.58 9.52
C ALA A 47 12.27 -4.45 8.51
N LEU A 48 11.19 -3.75 8.15
CA LEU A 48 11.24 -2.63 7.21
C LEU A 48 12.12 -1.49 7.71
N VAL A 49 12.01 -1.10 8.98
CA VAL A 49 12.87 -0.05 9.57
C VAL A 49 14.33 -0.44 9.46
N ILE A 50 14.68 -1.68 9.86
CA ILE A 50 16.08 -2.15 9.81
C ILE A 50 16.57 -2.28 8.36
N LEU A 51 15.72 -2.74 7.44
CA LEU A 51 16.05 -2.84 6.01
C LEU A 51 16.35 -1.46 5.40
N VAL A 52 15.55 -0.45 5.69
CA VAL A 52 15.80 0.92 5.22
C VAL A 52 17.13 1.44 5.79
N MET A 53 17.33 1.35 7.09
CA MET A 53 18.55 1.85 7.75
C MET A 53 19.81 1.10 7.30
N SER A 54 19.74 -0.21 7.16
CA SER A 54 20.87 -1.01 6.65
C SER A 54 21.10 -0.80 5.14
N GLY A 55 20.04 -0.56 4.37
CA GLY A 55 20.11 -0.17 2.97
C GLY A 55 20.85 1.17 2.78
N PHE A 56 20.57 2.17 3.61
CA PHE A 56 21.29 3.44 3.62
C PHE A 56 22.77 3.26 4.00
N GLN A 57 23.07 2.34 4.91
CA GLN A 57 24.45 2.01 5.23
C GLN A 57 25.18 1.37 4.03
N ILE A 58 24.52 0.51 3.27
CA ILE A 58 25.09 -0.08 2.05
C ILE A 58 25.28 1.01 0.98
N PHE A 59 24.30 1.90 0.83
CA PHE A 59 24.35 2.98 -0.15
C PHE A 59 25.51 3.96 0.11
N ASN A 60 25.86 4.21 1.38
CA ASN A 60 27.00 5.06 1.77
C ASN A 60 28.34 4.60 1.18
N ALA A 61 28.49 3.31 0.85
CA ALA A 61 29.73 2.80 0.25
C ALA A 61 29.91 3.19 -1.22
N HIS A 62 28.82 3.44 -1.94
CA HIS A 62 28.82 3.89 -3.32
C HIS A 62 27.54 4.70 -3.61
N PRO A 63 27.54 5.99 -3.23
CA PRO A 63 26.32 6.78 -3.21
C PRO A 63 25.94 7.39 -4.57
N HIS A 64 25.99 6.56 -5.61
CA HIS A 64 25.67 6.91 -6.99
C HIS A 64 24.73 5.87 -7.59
N LEU A 65 23.76 6.29 -8.38
CA LEU A 65 22.82 5.44 -9.10
C LEU A 65 22.93 5.64 -10.60
N TYR A 66 22.81 4.51 -11.33
CA TYR A 66 22.96 4.43 -12.76
C TYR A 66 21.84 3.63 -13.39
N TRP A 67 21.65 3.81 -14.68
CA TRP A 67 20.85 2.92 -15.51
C TRP A 67 21.76 1.99 -16.33
N GLY A 68 21.27 0.76 -16.60
CA GLY A 68 22.00 -0.23 -17.39
C GLY A 68 22.85 -1.17 -16.55
N ILE A 69 24.01 -1.53 -17.10
CA ILE A 69 24.91 -2.57 -16.54
C ILE A 69 26.20 -2.00 -15.96
N THR A 70 26.63 -0.79 -16.39
CA THR A 70 27.92 -0.17 -16.01
C THR A 70 27.75 0.88 -14.93
N SER A 71 28.82 1.15 -14.17
CA SER A 71 28.91 2.15 -13.10
C SER A 71 29.93 3.23 -13.48
N GLU A 72 29.60 4.05 -14.47
CA GLU A 72 30.45 5.14 -14.92
C GLU A 72 30.10 6.40 -14.11
N PRO A 73 31.04 6.99 -13.35
CA PRO A 73 30.75 8.12 -12.45
C PRO A 73 30.07 9.31 -13.14
N ASP A 74 30.47 9.62 -14.37
CA ASP A 74 29.92 10.72 -15.15
C ASP A 74 28.49 10.49 -15.67
N ARG A 75 28.04 9.24 -15.63
CA ARG A 75 26.69 8.82 -16.08
C ARG A 75 25.72 8.56 -14.92
N ALA A 76 26.12 8.92 -13.69
CA ALA A 76 25.22 8.81 -12.55
C ALA A 76 24.03 9.77 -12.71
N PHE A 77 22.82 9.26 -12.74
CA PHE A 77 21.63 10.11 -12.75
C PHE A 77 21.27 10.68 -11.38
N LEU A 78 21.70 9.98 -10.30
CA LEU A 78 21.55 10.44 -8.92
C LEU A 78 22.85 10.18 -8.15
N SER A 79 23.26 11.16 -7.36
CA SER A 79 24.39 11.02 -6.45
C SER A 79 24.18 11.86 -5.18
N ILE A 80 24.71 11.37 -4.05
CA ILE A 80 24.80 12.09 -2.78
C ILE A 80 26.27 12.09 -2.39
N ALA A 81 26.93 13.23 -2.53
CA ALA A 81 28.37 13.31 -2.41
C ALA A 81 28.80 14.53 -1.58
N ALA A 82 30.03 14.47 -1.09
CA ALA A 82 30.73 15.65 -0.55
C ALA A 82 31.59 16.29 -1.63
N ALA A 83 31.69 17.59 -1.64
CA ALA A 83 32.68 18.34 -2.39
C ALA A 83 33.38 19.34 -1.45
N ASN A 84 34.61 19.69 -1.78
CA ASN A 84 35.31 20.75 -1.11
C ASN A 84 35.00 22.05 -1.86
N ASP A 85 34.38 23.01 -1.20
CA ASP A 85 34.02 24.30 -1.73
C ASP A 85 34.64 25.36 -0.81
N ASP A 86 35.60 26.12 -1.34
CA ASP A 86 36.38 27.16 -0.62
C ASP A 86 37.01 26.68 0.71
N GLY A 87 37.47 25.43 0.76
CA GLY A 87 38.07 24.83 1.96
C GLY A 87 37.07 24.22 2.95
N GLU A 88 35.78 24.33 2.69
CA GLU A 88 34.74 23.68 3.48
C GLU A 88 34.17 22.46 2.79
N ALA A 89 33.97 21.38 3.56
CA ALA A 89 33.29 20.19 3.05
C ALA A 89 31.79 20.43 3.00
N ARG A 90 31.24 20.48 1.80
CA ARG A 90 29.78 20.62 1.54
C ARG A 90 29.16 19.36 1.01
N GLY A 91 27.95 19.10 1.44
CA GLY A 91 27.15 17.97 0.98
C GLY A 91 26.25 18.36 -0.19
N PHE A 92 26.19 17.52 -1.22
CA PHE A 92 25.35 17.75 -2.40
C PHE A 92 24.50 16.56 -2.73
N PHE A 93 23.22 16.82 -3.04
CA PHE A 93 22.34 15.90 -3.73
C PHE A 93 22.24 16.31 -5.19
N ARG A 94 22.60 15.42 -6.09
CA ARG A 94 22.55 15.66 -7.54
C ARG A 94 21.58 14.68 -8.19
N ILE A 95 20.71 15.18 -9.05
CA ILE A 95 19.77 14.35 -9.83
C ILE A 95 19.60 14.92 -11.24
N TYR A 96 19.87 14.13 -12.28
CA TYR A 96 19.80 14.53 -13.70
C TYR A 96 20.46 15.88 -13.99
N GLY A 97 21.63 16.13 -13.39
CA GLY A 97 22.37 17.39 -13.55
C GLY A 97 21.96 18.54 -12.61
N TRP A 98 20.79 18.49 -11.99
CA TRP A 98 20.40 19.42 -10.94
C TRP A 98 21.17 19.13 -9.65
N GLN A 99 21.78 20.14 -9.08
CA GLN A 99 22.54 20.03 -7.84
C GLN A 99 21.90 20.87 -6.75
N PHE A 100 21.68 20.26 -5.59
CA PHE A 100 21.13 20.90 -4.40
C PHE A 100 22.15 20.79 -3.27
N ASP A 101 22.39 21.90 -2.57
CA ASP A 101 23.19 21.88 -1.36
C ASP A 101 22.39 21.20 -0.24
N THR A 102 22.97 20.18 0.35
CA THR A 102 22.39 19.38 1.43
C THR A 102 23.31 19.32 2.65
N THR A 103 24.23 20.25 2.76
CA THR A 103 25.18 20.37 3.88
C THR A 103 24.46 20.33 5.22
N GLY A 104 24.95 19.52 6.15
CA GLY A 104 24.35 19.31 7.46
C GLY A 104 23.22 18.26 7.51
N VAL A 105 22.71 17.80 6.35
CA VAL A 105 21.66 16.76 6.27
C VAL A 105 22.18 15.54 5.55
N LEU A 106 22.71 15.69 4.34
CA LEU A 106 23.21 14.60 3.49
C LEU A 106 24.58 14.99 2.91
N GLY A 107 25.37 13.97 2.53
CA GLY A 107 26.65 14.14 1.83
C GLY A 107 27.86 14.31 2.74
N VAL A 108 27.73 14.99 3.86
CA VAL A 108 28.81 15.20 4.84
C VAL A 108 28.33 14.89 6.24
N GLN A 109 29.16 14.19 6.99
CA GLN A 109 28.99 13.96 8.43
C GLN A 109 30.16 14.56 9.18
N HIS A 110 29.90 15.34 10.23
CA HIS A 110 30.94 15.81 11.15
C HIS A 110 31.32 14.66 12.11
N THR A 111 32.62 14.37 12.17
CA THR A 111 33.22 13.38 13.05
C THR A 111 34.23 14.07 13.97
N GLU A 112 34.74 13.38 15.00
CA GLU A 112 35.79 13.90 15.88
C GLU A 112 37.09 14.25 15.12
N MET A 113 37.33 13.61 13.96
CA MET A 113 38.47 13.87 13.09
C MET A 113 38.18 14.91 12.01
N GLY A 114 37.03 15.58 12.06
CA GLY A 114 36.60 16.57 11.07
C GLY A 114 35.45 16.06 10.17
N PRO A 115 35.11 16.84 9.14
CA PRO A 115 34.07 16.48 8.18
C PRO A 115 34.49 15.29 7.32
N ALA A 116 33.61 14.30 7.19
CA ALA A 116 33.83 13.09 6.38
C ALA A 116 32.70 12.93 5.36
N PRO A 117 33.00 12.49 4.13
CA PRO A 117 31.98 12.24 3.12
C PRO A 117 31.11 11.03 3.54
N ARG A 118 29.79 11.26 3.59
CA ARG A 118 28.81 10.23 3.94
C ARG A 118 27.43 10.63 3.42
N ALA A 119 26.85 9.83 2.56
CA ALA A 119 25.56 10.15 1.95
C ALA A 119 24.42 10.26 2.98
N PHE A 120 24.26 9.25 3.82
CA PHE A 120 23.26 9.22 4.90
C PHE A 120 23.95 9.28 6.27
N PRO A 121 23.49 10.12 7.21
CA PRO A 121 24.11 10.27 8.53
C PRO A 121 24.03 9.00 9.38
N SER A 122 24.90 8.92 10.38
CA SER A 122 25.04 7.73 11.26
C SER A 122 23.75 7.32 11.97
N TRP A 123 22.93 8.28 12.41
CA TRP A 123 21.67 8.01 13.11
C TRP A 123 20.60 7.41 12.20
N LEU A 124 20.75 7.52 10.88
CA LEU A 124 19.83 6.98 9.88
C LEU A 124 20.28 5.61 9.34
N THR A 125 21.37 5.05 9.86
CA THR A 125 21.97 3.81 9.35
C THR A 125 22.15 2.75 10.43
N VAL A 126 22.15 1.47 10.03
CA VAL A 126 22.45 0.31 10.90
C VAL A 126 23.52 -0.55 10.23
N PRO A 127 24.68 -0.75 10.87
CA PRO A 127 25.16 -0.07 12.08
C PRO A 127 25.39 1.44 11.87
N GLY A 128 25.41 2.21 12.96
CA GLY A 128 25.58 3.66 12.90
C GLY A 128 26.97 4.09 12.40
N TYR A 129 28.03 3.36 12.75
CA TYR A 129 29.37 3.58 12.21
C TYR A 129 29.51 3.06 10.79
N PHE A 130 30.46 3.59 10.01
CA PHE A 130 30.67 3.21 8.62
C PHE A 130 31.23 1.80 8.52
N TRP A 131 30.40 0.84 8.16
CA TRP A 131 30.75 -0.57 8.03
C TRP A 131 29.87 -1.29 7.01
N LEU A 132 30.34 -1.34 5.76
CA LEU A 132 29.60 -1.96 4.65
C LEU A 132 29.24 -3.43 4.92
N ALA A 133 30.21 -4.23 5.41
CA ALA A 133 29.96 -5.64 5.67
C ALA A 133 28.88 -5.86 6.74
N GLY A 134 28.88 -5.04 7.79
CA GLY A 134 27.83 -5.03 8.80
C GLY A 134 26.48 -4.63 8.22
N GLY A 135 26.42 -3.55 7.46
CA GLY A 135 25.20 -3.13 6.77
C GLY A 135 24.61 -4.25 5.91
N ARG A 136 25.44 -4.95 5.12
CA ARG A 136 25.00 -6.09 4.31
C ARG A 136 24.48 -7.27 5.15
N ARG A 137 25.14 -7.59 6.28
CA ARG A 137 24.70 -8.68 7.18
C ARG A 137 23.31 -8.37 7.76
N TRP A 138 23.10 -7.16 8.27
CA TRP A 138 21.81 -6.72 8.79
C TRP A 138 20.75 -6.73 7.69
N HIS A 139 21.07 -6.18 6.52
CA HIS A 139 20.14 -6.10 5.40
C HIS A 139 19.67 -7.48 4.93
N PHE A 140 20.59 -8.40 4.67
CA PHE A 140 20.24 -9.74 4.19
C PHE A 140 19.52 -10.57 5.25
N PHE A 141 19.92 -10.46 6.52
CA PHE A 141 19.22 -11.16 7.59
C PHE A 141 17.76 -10.72 7.70
N PHE A 142 17.51 -9.41 7.73
CA PHE A 142 16.16 -8.89 7.81
C PHE A 142 15.39 -9.01 6.48
N ALA A 143 16.05 -9.08 5.34
CA ALA A 143 15.41 -9.39 4.06
C ALA A 143 14.79 -10.79 4.07
N TRP A 144 15.48 -11.80 4.64
CA TRP A 144 14.91 -13.13 4.83
C TRP A 144 13.74 -13.13 5.81
N ILE A 145 13.84 -12.41 6.93
CA ILE A 145 12.73 -12.28 7.88
C ILE A 145 11.52 -11.65 7.18
N PHE A 146 11.71 -10.56 6.45
CA PHE A 146 10.67 -9.87 5.71
C PHE A 146 10.02 -10.77 4.65
N ALA A 147 10.84 -11.49 3.87
CA ALA A 147 10.38 -12.40 2.83
C ALA A 147 9.56 -13.57 3.40
N LEU A 148 10.09 -14.28 4.41
CA LEU A 148 9.43 -15.43 5.01
C LEU A 148 8.14 -15.03 5.75
N ASN A 149 8.19 -13.93 6.48
CA ASN A 149 7.02 -13.42 7.18
C ASN A 149 5.94 -12.91 6.19
N GLY A 150 6.37 -12.23 5.11
CA GLY A 150 5.48 -11.81 4.02
C GLY A 150 4.83 -13.00 3.31
N LEU A 151 5.60 -14.06 3.03
CA LEU A 151 5.11 -15.30 2.44
C LEU A 151 4.10 -16.00 3.36
N LEU A 152 4.40 -16.12 4.66
CA LEU A 152 3.47 -16.66 5.66
C LEU A 152 2.15 -15.89 5.69
N TYR A 153 2.24 -14.56 5.68
CA TYR A 153 1.06 -13.70 5.63
C TYR A 153 0.27 -13.87 4.32
N ALA A 154 0.96 -14.00 3.18
CA ALA A 154 0.35 -14.24 1.89
C ALA A 154 -0.42 -15.57 1.86
N ILE A 155 0.23 -16.66 2.26
CA ILE A 155 -0.36 -17.99 2.32
C ILE A 155 -1.60 -17.98 3.23
N TYR A 156 -1.47 -17.37 4.41
CA TYR A 156 -2.58 -17.27 5.37
C TYR A 156 -3.80 -16.53 4.77
N ASN A 157 -3.59 -15.39 4.14
CA ASN A 157 -4.70 -14.60 3.56
C ASN A 157 -5.31 -15.25 2.32
N ILE A 158 -4.52 -15.95 1.50
CA ILE A 158 -5.01 -16.71 0.35
C ILE A 158 -5.87 -17.89 0.84
N ALA A 159 -5.35 -18.68 1.79
CA ALA A 159 -6.07 -19.84 2.34
C ALA A 159 -7.41 -19.47 2.98
N ASN A 160 -7.49 -18.32 3.64
CA ASN A 160 -8.72 -17.81 4.26
C ASN A 160 -9.62 -17.00 3.31
N GLY A 161 -9.25 -16.86 2.03
CA GLY A 161 -9.99 -16.05 1.05
C GLY A 161 -10.06 -14.56 1.37
N HIS A 162 -9.28 -14.08 2.36
CA HIS A 162 -9.31 -12.69 2.82
C HIS A 162 -8.75 -11.73 1.78
N VAL A 163 -7.86 -12.19 0.91
CA VAL A 163 -7.28 -11.42 -0.20
C VAL A 163 -8.37 -10.72 -1.04
N ARG A 164 -9.47 -11.42 -1.32
CA ARG A 164 -10.57 -10.87 -2.13
C ARG A 164 -11.21 -9.61 -1.55
N LYS A 165 -11.16 -9.43 -0.22
CA LYS A 165 -11.78 -8.29 0.46
C LYS A 165 -11.00 -6.98 0.27
N PHE A 166 -9.67 -7.06 0.17
CA PHE A 166 -8.82 -5.86 0.04
C PHE A 166 -8.26 -5.64 -1.37
N LEU A 167 -8.56 -6.54 -2.33
CA LEU A 167 -8.17 -6.31 -3.71
C LEU A 167 -8.85 -5.07 -4.28
N PHE A 168 -8.03 -4.22 -4.90
CA PHE A 168 -8.47 -3.03 -5.58
C PHE A 168 -9.10 -3.38 -6.93
N THR A 169 -10.29 -2.87 -7.18
CA THR A 169 -11.06 -3.17 -8.39
C THR A 169 -11.32 -1.89 -9.19
N ALA A 170 -11.71 -2.02 -10.46
CA ALA A 170 -12.10 -0.87 -11.29
C ALA A 170 -13.25 -0.05 -10.66
N LYS A 171 -14.16 -0.71 -9.92
CA LYS A 171 -15.25 -0.04 -9.19
C LYS A 171 -14.72 0.81 -8.02
N ASP A 172 -13.62 0.40 -7.41
CA ASP A 172 -12.96 1.18 -6.36
C ASP A 172 -12.24 2.39 -6.97
N ALA A 173 -11.66 2.26 -8.18
CA ALA A 173 -10.93 3.34 -8.86
C ALA A 173 -11.79 4.59 -9.06
N VAL A 174 -13.05 4.42 -9.45
CA VAL A 174 -13.99 5.54 -9.64
C VAL A 174 -14.25 6.31 -8.34
N LYS A 175 -14.15 5.64 -7.19
CA LYS A 175 -14.40 6.25 -5.87
C LYS A 175 -13.15 6.90 -5.26
N VAL A 176 -11.96 6.66 -5.79
CA VAL A 176 -10.68 7.19 -5.25
C VAL A 176 -10.67 8.71 -5.20
N PRO A 177 -11.04 9.46 -6.28
CA PRO A 177 -11.01 10.92 -6.24
C PRO A 177 -11.92 11.50 -5.15
N ALA A 178 -13.15 11.00 -5.03
CA ALA A 178 -14.10 11.45 -4.02
C ALA A 178 -13.60 11.16 -2.60
N MET A 179 -12.95 10.01 -2.38
CA MET A 179 -12.37 9.66 -1.09
C MET A 179 -11.13 10.53 -0.77
N ALA A 180 -10.31 10.86 -1.76
CA ALA A 180 -9.18 11.77 -1.59
C ALA A 180 -9.66 13.18 -1.20
N LEU A 181 -10.68 13.71 -1.89
CA LEU A 181 -11.28 15.00 -1.56
C LEU A 181 -11.89 15.03 -0.15
N TYR A 182 -12.46 13.91 0.31
CA TYR A 182 -12.94 13.78 1.68
C TYR A 182 -11.79 13.88 2.71
N TYR A 183 -10.67 13.18 2.49
CA TYR A 183 -9.51 13.26 3.39
C TYR A 183 -8.82 14.62 3.37
N LEU A 184 -8.84 15.31 2.24
CA LEU A 184 -8.38 16.70 2.12
C LEU A 184 -9.35 17.73 2.75
N ARG A 185 -10.46 17.24 3.34
CA ARG A 185 -11.55 18.07 3.94
C ARG A 185 -12.23 19.03 2.95
N ILE A 186 -12.10 18.79 1.65
CA ILE A 186 -12.79 19.54 0.60
C ILE A 186 -14.24 19.05 0.51
N GLN A 187 -14.46 17.74 0.61
CA GLN A 187 -15.78 17.14 0.63
C GLN A 187 -16.18 16.79 2.07
N LYS A 188 -17.40 17.19 2.50
CA LYS A 188 -17.88 16.96 3.87
C LYS A 188 -18.41 15.54 4.10
N GLN A 189 -18.93 14.90 3.06
CA GLN A 189 -19.53 13.57 3.17
C GLN A 189 -18.55 12.50 2.69
N SER A 190 -18.36 11.46 3.51
CA SER A 190 -17.59 10.28 3.11
C SER A 190 -18.36 9.49 2.07
N PRO A 191 -17.75 9.09 0.95
CA PRO A 191 -18.37 8.14 0.03
C PRO A 191 -18.72 6.84 0.76
N GLN A 192 -19.87 6.23 0.42
CA GLN A 192 -20.24 4.94 0.99
C GLN A 192 -19.23 3.87 0.56
N THR A 193 -18.64 3.21 1.54
CA THR A 193 -17.62 2.17 1.37
C THR A 193 -17.97 0.95 2.20
N GLY A 194 -17.45 -0.22 1.78
CA GLY A 194 -17.54 -1.44 2.58
C GLY A 194 -16.54 -1.47 3.74
N GLU A 195 -16.09 -2.67 4.12
CA GLU A 195 -15.11 -2.90 5.20
C GLU A 195 -13.79 -2.11 5.03
N TYR A 196 -13.34 -1.94 3.77
CA TYR A 196 -12.16 -1.13 3.41
C TYR A 196 -12.55 -0.02 2.43
N ASN A 197 -12.00 1.17 2.63
CA ASN A 197 -12.21 2.26 1.70
C ASN A 197 -11.32 2.10 0.43
N PRO A 198 -11.67 2.76 -0.70
CA PRO A 198 -10.93 2.63 -1.97
C PRO A 198 -9.45 2.96 -1.87
N LEU A 199 -9.04 3.98 -1.09
CA LEU A 199 -7.64 4.33 -0.89
C LEU A 199 -6.88 3.27 -0.10
N GLN A 200 -7.52 2.66 0.92
CA GLN A 200 -6.93 1.56 1.67
C GLN A 200 -6.74 0.33 0.77
N LYS A 201 -7.73 -0.03 -0.04
CA LYS A 201 -7.60 -1.14 -0.99
C LYS A 201 -6.49 -0.89 -2.01
N MET A 202 -6.40 0.32 -2.56
CA MET A 202 -5.34 0.70 -3.47
C MET A 202 -3.96 0.56 -2.83
N ALA A 203 -3.79 1.07 -1.61
CA ALA A 203 -2.54 0.97 -0.87
C ALA A 203 -2.17 -0.49 -0.53
N TYR A 204 -3.12 -1.29 -0.04
CA TYR A 204 -2.86 -2.69 0.31
C TYR A 204 -2.53 -3.53 -0.93
N THR A 205 -3.28 -3.38 -2.01
CA THR A 205 -3.01 -4.06 -3.27
C THR A 205 -1.66 -3.63 -3.85
N GLY A 206 -1.38 -2.33 -3.89
CA GLY A 206 -0.12 -1.78 -4.39
C GLY A 206 1.10 -2.26 -3.59
N VAL A 207 1.04 -2.21 -2.27
CA VAL A 207 2.15 -2.66 -1.42
C VAL A 207 2.32 -4.16 -1.48
N PHE A 208 1.24 -4.93 -1.37
CA PHE A 208 1.32 -6.38 -1.24
C PHE A 208 1.60 -7.09 -2.58
N LEU A 209 0.95 -6.66 -3.69
CA LEU A 209 1.08 -7.33 -4.98
C LEU A 209 2.11 -6.69 -5.91
N LEU A 210 2.49 -5.45 -5.70
CA LEU A 210 3.41 -4.75 -6.58
C LEU A 210 4.73 -4.39 -5.89
N LEU A 211 4.70 -3.56 -4.84
CA LEU A 211 5.92 -3.07 -4.21
C LEU A 211 6.74 -4.21 -3.59
N THR A 212 6.10 -5.09 -2.82
CA THR A 212 6.80 -6.18 -2.12
C THR A 212 7.49 -7.15 -3.07
N PRO A 213 6.84 -7.71 -4.12
CA PRO A 213 7.53 -8.55 -5.08
C PRO A 213 8.64 -7.82 -5.83
N LEU A 214 8.41 -6.58 -6.26
CA LEU A 214 9.39 -5.81 -7.02
C LEU A 214 10.63 -5.48 -6.20
N ILE A 215 10.49 -5.07 -4.93
CA ILE A 215 11.67 -4.77 -4.10
C ILE A 215 12.48 -6.03 -3.80
N MET A 216 11.82 -7.18 -3.62
CA MET A 216 12.50 -8.46 -3.43
C MET A 216 13.24 -8.89 -4.71
N LEU A 217 12.56 -8.87 -5.86
CA LEU A 217 13.16 -9.25 -7.15
C LEU A 217 14.32 -8.33 -7.52
N SER A 218 14.17 -7.02 -7.37
CA SER A 218 15.26 -6.07 -7.62
C SER A 218 16.45 -6.27 -6.68
N GLY A 219 16.20 -6.61 -5.41
CA GLY A 219 17.24 -6.98 -4.44
C GLY A 219 17.99 -8.26 -4.86
N MET A 220 17.27 -9.29 -5.28
CA MET A 220 17.83 -10.54 -5.78
C MET A 220 18.62 -10.33 -7.08
N ALA A 221 18.14 -9.46 -7.98
CA ALA A 221 18.79 -9.13 -9.25
C ALA A 221 20.18 -8.47 -9.06
N MET A 222 20.45 -7.91 -7.89
CA MET A 222 21.76 -7.35 -7.55
C MET A 222 22.78 -8.40 -7.10
N SER A 223 22.34 -9.63 -6.77
CA SER A 223 23.22 -10.69 -6.27
C SER A 223 24.05 -11.32 -7.39
N PRO A 224 25.40 -11.28 -7.33
CA PRO A 224 26.24 -11.96 -8.32
C PRO A 224 26.03 -13.48 -8.37
N GLN A 225 25.73 -14.09 -7.22
CA GLN A 225 25.49 -15.54 -7.13
C GLN A 225 24.19 -15.95 -7.83
N LEU A 226 23.13 -15.14 -7.68
CA LEU A 226 21.88 -15.41 -8.37
C LEU A 226 21.96 -15.10 -9.86
N ASP A 227 22.79 -14.14 -10.28
CA ASP A 227 23.01 -13.83 -11.68
C ASP A 227 23.63 -15.01 -12.45
N THR A 228 24.54 -15.79 -11.82
CA THR A 228 25.11 -16.99 -12.46
C THR A 228 24.07 -18.08 -12.73
N ALA A 229 23.01 -18.18 -11.93
CA ALA A 229 21.95 -19.17 -12.09
C ALA A 229 20.73 -18.65 -12.87
N PHE A 230 20.46 -17.34 -12.77
CA PHE A 230 19.26 -16.70 -13.28
C PHE A 230 19.59 -15.39 -14.02
N HIS A 231 20.32 -15.46 -15.13
CA HIS A 231 20.73 -14.29 -15.92
C HIS A 231 19.57 -13.43 -16.41
N TRP A 232 18.38 -14.02 -16.56
CA TRP A 232 17.17 -13.28 -16.91
C TRP A 232 16.72 -12.28 -15.85
N LEU A 233 17.10 -12.51 -14.57
CA LEU A 233 16.62 -11.70 -13.46
C LEU A 233 17.17 -10.26 -13.49
N PRO A 234 18.50 -9.99 -13.57
CA PRO A 234 18.98 -8.62 -13.80
C PRO A 234 18.56 -8.07 -15.17
N ALA A 235 18.47 -8.92 -16.21
CA ALA A 235 18.03 -8.50 -17.54
C ALA A 235 16.60 -7.93 -17.53
N MET A 236 15.68 -8.49 -16.73
CA MET A 236 14.32 -8.00 -16.54
C MET A 236 14.28 -6.53 -16.06
N PHE A 237 15.29 -6.10 -15.31
CA PHE A 237 15.41 -4.71 -14.84
C PHE A 237 16.28 -3.83 -15.78
N GLY A 238 16.76 -4.36 -16.89
CA GLY A 238 17.70 -3.65 -17.77
C GLY A 238 19.14 -3.60 -17.25
N GLY A 239 19.52 -4.56 -16.38
CA GLY A 239 20.86 -4.71 -15.82
C GLY A 239 20.94 -4.50 -14.32
N ARG A 240 22.08 -4.89 -13.72
CA ARG A 240 22.29 -4.83 -12.26
C ARG A 240 22.25 -3.41 -11.70
N GLN A 241 22.74 -2.41 -12.44
CA GLN A 241 22.70 -1.03 -11.97
C GLN A 241 21.29 -0.47 -12.03
N SER A 242 20.53 -0.81 -13.07
CA SER A 242 19.09 -0.47 -13.12
C SER A 242 18.32 -1.13 -11.97
N ALA A 243 18.57 -2.42 -11.68
CA ALA A 243 17.95 -3.13 -10.55
C ALA A 243 18.25 -2.41 -9.22
N ARG A 244 19.49 -1.94 -9.02
CA ARG A 244 19.88 -1.17 -7.85
C ARG A 244 19.15 0.16 -7.75
N SER A 245 19.03 0.88 -8.85
CA SER A 245 18.32 2.15 -8.93
C SER A 245 16.83 1.98 -8.65
N ILE A 246 16.21 0.95 -9.24
CA ILE A 246 14.81 0.59 -8.99
C ILE A 246 14.61 0.18 -7.53
N HIS A 247 15.49 -0.64 -6.95
CA HIS A 247 15.44 -1.03 -5.55
C HIS A 247 15.49 0.20 -4.61
N PHE A 248 16.35 1.14 -4.89
CA PHE A 248 16.44 2.40 -4.15
C PHE A 248 15.15 3.23 -4.26
N ILE A 249 14.61 3.38 -5.46
CA ILE A 249 13.33 4.09 -5.67
C ILE A 249 12.19 3.39 -4.92
N LEU A 250 12.09 2.06 -5.02
CA LEU A 250 11.08 1.27 -4.30
C LEU A 250 11.22 1.42 -2.78
N THR A 251 12.46 1.53 -2.26
CA THR A 251 12.69 1.82 -0.84
C THR A 251 12.03 3.13 -0.42
N PHE A 252 12.19 4.21 -1.20
CA PHE A 252 11.54 5.48 -0.91
C PHE A 252 10.02 5.44 -1.08
N LEU A 253 9.49 4.60 -1.97
CA LEU A 253 8.04 4.36 -2.06
C LEU A 253 7.52 3.66 -0.79
N PHE A 254 8.27 2.70 -0.22
CA PHE A 254 7.93 2.09 1.07
C PHE A 254 8.01 3.09 2.23
N VAL A 255 9.03 3.96 2.24
CA VAL A 255 9.15 5.03 3.24
C VAL A 255 7.96 5.99 3.14
N GLY A 256 7.63 6.42 1.93
CA GLY A 256 6.46 7.28 1.67
C GLY A 256 5.15 6.62 2.08
N PHE A 257 4.95 5.35 1.72
CA PHE A 257 3.80 4.57 2.18
C PHE A 257 3.72 4.51 3.71
N THR A 258 4.85 4.23 4.38
CA THR A 258 4.91 4.16 5.84
C THR A 258 4.55 5.50 6.47
N PHE A 259 5.05 6.59 5.92
CA PHE A 259 4.72 7.95 6.38
C PHE A 259 3.22 8.23 6.26
N VAL A 260 2.62 7.96 5.10
CA VAL A 260 1.17 8.13 4.87
C VAL A 260 0.37 7.20 5.79
N HIS A 261 0.80 5.95 5.96
CA HIS A 261 0.16 4.98 6.83
C HIS A 261 0.15 5.45 8.29
N VAL A 262 1.29 5.88 8.83
CA VAL A 262 1.39 6.42 10.18
C VAL A 262 0.55 7.68 10.34
N PHE A 263 0.60 8.60 9.38
CA PHE A 263 -0.23 9.79 9.37
C PHE A 263 -1.72 9.45 9.44
N MET A 264 -2.18 8.47 8.66
CA MET A 264 -3.57 8.00 8.70
C MET A 264 -3.96 7.38 10.05
N VAL A 265 -3.06 6.60 10.66
CA VAL A 265 -3.28 6.04 12.01
C VAL A 265 -3.44 7.15 13.06
N LEU A 266 -2.60 8.21 12.98
CA LEU A 266 -2.66 9.35 13.88
C LEU A 266 -3.96 10.14 13.74
N THR A 267 -4.40 10.40 12.50
CA THR A 267 -5.56 11.24 12.21
C THR A 267 -6.90 10.53 12.41
N THR A 268 -6.95 9.19 12.30
CA THR A 268 -8.19 8.40 12.44
C THR A 268 -8.43 7.85 13.85
N GLY A 269 -7.61 8.20 14.81
CA GLY A 269 -7.76 7.81 16.22
C GLY A 269 -6.70 6.82 16.69
N ILE A 270 -5.53 7.37 17.04
CA ILE A 270 -4.34 6.61 17.41
C ILE A 270 -4.58 5.56 18.49
N LEU A 271 -5.27 5.90 19.59
CA LEU A 271 -5.46 4.99 20.72
C LEU A 271 -6.28 3.76 20.33
N ASN A 272 -7.32 3.93 19.55
CA ASN A 272 -8.18 2.84 19.12
C ASN A 272 -7.51 1.97 18.04
N ASN A 273 -6.79 2.59 17.11
CA ASN A 273 -6.03 1.89 16.09
C ASN A 273 -4.87 1.09 16.68
N MET A 274 -4.08 1.70 17.59
CA MET A 274 -3.00 1.01 18.30
C MET A 274 -3.53 -0.13 19.16
N ARG A 275 -4.63 0.10 19.90
CA ARG A 275 -5.31 -0.97 20.63
C ARG A 275 -5.69 -2.13 19.72
N SER A 276 -6.26 -1.84 18.56
CA SER A 276 -6.70 -2.85 17.59
C SER A 276 -5.54 -3.70 17.07
N VAL A 277 -4.40 -3.06 16.72
CA VAL A 277 -3.24 -3.78 16.15
C VAL A 277 -2.37 -4.45 17.22
N VAL A 278 -2.48 -4.05 18.50
CA VAL A 278 -1.77 -4.69 19.62
C VAL A 278 -2.61 -5.77 20.28
N THR A 279 -3.86 -5.49 20.62
CA THR A 279 -4.72 -6.41 21.38
C THR A 279 -5.68 -7.24 20.52
N GLY A 280 -5.97 -6.78 19.30
CA GLY A 280 -6.97 -7.35 18.40
C GLY A 280 -8.36 -6.73 18.53
N TRP A 281 -8.61 -5.93 19.57
CA TRP A 281 -9.92 -5.38 19.91
C TRP A 281 -10.05 -3.92 19.49
N HIS A 282 -11.10 -3.61 18.74
CA HIS A 282 -11.45 -2.26 18.28
C HIS A 282 -12.72 -1.79 18.96
N LYS A 283 -12.76 -0.51 19.37
CA LYS A 283 -13.97 0.12 19.88
C LYS A 283 -14.78 0.69 18.71
N GLU A 284 -15.95 0.16 18.50
CA GLU A 284 -16.93 0.74 17.57
C GLU A 284 -17.96 1.54 18.38
N LYS A 285 -18.22 2.76 17.93
CA LYS A 285 -19.40 3.51 18.40
C LYS A 285 -20.58 2.93 17.63
N ASP A 286 -21.64 2.52 18.34
CA ASP A 286 -22.88 2.15 17.68
C ASP A 286 -23.27 3.32 16.75
N ALA A 287 -23.28 3.05 15.46
CA ALA A 287 -23.87 4.00 14.52
C ALA A 287 -25.30 4.24 14.99
N GLU A 288 -25.64 5.49 15.29
CA GLU A 288 -27.00 5.88 15.60
C GLU A 288 -27.87 5.30 14.49
N LYS A 289 -28.65 4.26 14.83
CA LYS A 289 -29.58 3.67 13.87
C LYS A 289 -30.43 4.83 13.36
N PRO A 290 -30.59 5.01 12.04
CA PRO A 290 -31.49 6.03 11.55
C PRO A 290 -32.82 5.87 12.27
N LYS A 291 -33.26 6.94 12.93
CA LYS A 291 -34.55 6.93 13.65
C LYS A 291 -35.60 6.36 12.71
N PRO A 292 -36.37 5.34 13.12
CA PRO A 292 -37.42 4.83 12.29
C PRO A 292 -38.31 5.99 11.88
N LEU A 293 -38.69 6.08 10.63
CA LEU A 293 -39.61 7.04 10.05
C LEU A 293 -41.05 6.86 10.62
N GLN A 294 -41.17 6.69 11.93
CA GLN A 294 -42.50 6.49 12.59
C GLN A 294 -43.21 7.77 12.95
N ASN A 295 -42.55 8.94 12.88
CA ASN A 295 -43.20 10.20 13.29
C ASN A 295 -43.71 11.04 12.12
N PHE A 296 -43.64 10.57 10.86
CA PHE A 296 -44.27 11.31 9.75
C PHE A 296 -45.77 11.05 9.62
N LYS A 297 -46.33 10.01 10.31
CA LYS A 297 -47.79 9.75 10.31
C LYS A 297 -48.56 10.45 11.42
N GLU A 298 -47.90 10.89 12.49
CA GLU A 298 -48.57 11.60 13.59
C GLU A 298 -48.67 13.11 13.37
N GLU A 299 -47.83 13.70 12.54
CA GLU A 299 -47.91 15.11 12.18
C GLU A 299 -48.99 15.44 11.13
N MET A 300 -49.43 14.42 10.36
CA MET A 300 -50.53 14.61 9.38
C MET A 300 -51.94 14.33 9.93
N THR A 301 -52.05 14.02 11.23
CA THR A 301 -53.36 13.76 11.88
C THR A 301 -53.78 14.89 12.82
N GLN A 302 -53.09 16.03 12.82
CA GLN A 302 -53.59 17.21 13.47
C GLN A 302 -54.53 17.95 12.51
N GLU A 303 -55.82 17.79 12.76
CA GLU A 303 -56.96 18.45 12.12
C GLU A 303 -56.73 19.96 11.91
N PRO A 304 -57.07 20.48 10.74
CA PRO A 304 -57.28 21.92 10.63
C PRO A 304 -58.67 22.27 11.16
N ALA A 305 -58.68 23.21 12.07
CA ALA A 305 -59.85 23.80 12.67
C ALA A 305 -60.91 24.22 11.63
N LYS A 306 -62.13 23.95 11.98
CA LYS A 306 -63.38 24.31 11.30
C LYS A 306 -63.45 25.79 10.92
N GLY A 307 -63.80 26.04 9.66
CA GLY A 307 -64.38 27.25 9.16
C GLY A 307 -65.30 26.91 8.00
N PRO A 308 -66.52 27.58 7.87
CA PRO A 308 -67.69 27.00 7.20
C PRO A 308 -67.85 27.39 5.73
N LEU A 309 -68.42 26.45 5.01
CA LEU A 309 -69.41 26.55 3.93
C LEU A 309 -69.14 27.41 2.69
N SER A 310 -69.09 26.79 1.54
CA SER A 310 -70.09 27.13 0.48
C SER A 310 -69.87 26.23 -0.77
N SER A 311 -70.85 25.40 -1.02
CA SER A 311 -71.49 24.96 -2.29
C SER A 311 -70.79 25.20 -3.61
N GLN A 312 -70.60 24.15 -4.38
CA GLN A 312 -71.24 23.84 -5.65
C GLN A 312 -70.53 22.64 -6.37
N LEU A 313 -71.38 21.63 -6.52
CA LEU A 313 -71.14 20.52 -7.49
C LEU A 313 -71.48 21.08 -8.90
N PRO A 314 -70.97 20.43 -9.98
CA PRO A 314 -71.75 19.35 -10.58
C PRO A 314 -70.91 18.11 -10.98
N SER A 315 -71.69 17.02 -11.02
CA SER A 315 -71.38 15.65 -11.39
C SER A 315 -71.36 15.41 -12.92
N PRO A 316 -71.34 14.21 -13.39
CA PRO A 316 -70.22 13.61 -14.14
C PRO A 316 -70.63 13.22 -15.57
N GLU A 317 -69.69 12.92 -16.40
CA GLU A 317 -70.01 12.18 -17.64
C GLU A 317 -69.05 11.05 -17.85
N LEU A 318 -69.65 9.89 -18.02
CA LEU A 318 -69.12 8.63 -18.45
C LEU A 318 -68.87 8.68 -19.97
N GLU A 319 -67.76 8.22 -20.42
CA GLU A 319 -67.70 7.53 -21.75
C GLU A 319 -66.82 6.32 -21.68
N GLU A 320 -67.47 5.15 -21.89
CA GLU A 320 -66.96 3.87 -22.28
C GLU A 320 -66.50 3.91 -23.74
N SER A 321 -65.39 3.21 -24.05
CA SER A 321 -65.22 2.46 -25.28
C SER A 321 -63.96 1.64 -25.17
N SER A 322 -63.99 0.39 -24.85
CA SER A 322 -63.98 -0.88 -25.58
C SER A 322 -63.15 -0.93 -26.85
N ALA A 323 -62.16 -1.82 -26.85
CA ALA A 323 -61.79 -2.85 -27.83
C ALA A 323 -60.39 -3.42 -27.48
N THR A 324 -60.34 -4.60 -26.93
CA THR A 324 -60.18 -5.96 -27.47
C THR A 324 -59.19 -6.12 -28.66
N ARG A 325 -58.14 -6.89 -28.43
CA ARG A 325 -57.66 -8.08 -29.14
C ARG A 325 -56.19 -8.35 -28.73
N GLU A 326 -55.99 -9.47 -28.05
CA GLU A 326 -55.65 -10.83 -28.59
C GLU A 326 -54.40 -10.80 -29.50
N THR A 327 -53.41 -11.53 -29.31
CA THR A 327 -53.07 -12.92 -29.12
C THR A 327 -51.56 -13.12 -29.26
N GLN A 328 -51.04 -13.99 -28.47
CA GLN A 328 -49.91 -14.92 -28.51
C GLN A 328 -49.48 -15.48 -29.93
N PRO A 329 -48.53 -16.43 -29.92
CA PRO A 329 -47.06 -16.38 -29.97
C PRO A 329 -46.52 -17.18 -31.18
N ALA A 330 -45.22 -17.18 -31.45
CA ALA A 330 -44.54 -18.26 -32.20
C ALA A 330 -43.02 -18.08 -32.12
N HIS A 331 -42.40 -19.12 -31.65
CA HIS A 331 -41.59 -20.19 -32.24
C HIS A 331 -40.16 -19.75 -32.57
N ILE A 332 -39.18 -20.28 -31.83
CA ILE A 332 -38.29 -21.43 -32.09
C ILE A 332 -37.85 -21.47 -33.60
N ASP A 333 -36.54 -21.26 -33.77
CA ASP A 333 -35.82 -22.19 -34.65
C ASP A 333 -34.33 -22.26 -34.31
N THR A 334 -33.93 -23.48 -34.19
CA THR A 334 -32.63 -24.11 -34.03
C THR A 334 -32.03 -24.33 -35.42
N ALA A 335 -30.75 -24.06 -35.60
CA ALA A 335 -29.87 -24.73 -36.56
C ALA A 335 -28.44 -24.33 -36.19
N GLN A 336 -27.59 -25.12 -35.64
CA GLN A 336 -26.91 -26.35 -36.09
C GLN A 336 -26.01 -26.17 -37.31
N GLN A 337 -24.75 -26.56 -37.07
CA GLN A 337 -23.73 -27.09 -37.98
C GLN A 337 -22.94 -26.03 -38.79
N ASP A 338 -21.63 -26.07 -38.93
CA ASP A 338 -20.85 -27.25 -39.28
C ASP A 338 -19.34 -27.06 -39.03
N ASN A 339 -18.68 -28.14 -38.89
CA ASN A 339 -17.27 -28.51 -38.88
C ASN A 339 -16.43 -27.89 -39.99
N GLY A 340 -15.16 -27.67 -39.70
CA GLY A 340 -14.08 -27.46 -40.65
C GLY A 340 -12.70 -27.81 -40.09
N ILE A 341 -12.38 -29.07 -40.09
CA ILE A 341 -11.05 -29.69 -39.99
C ILE A 341 -10.14 -29.21 -41.14
N LEU A 342 -8.86 -28.96 -40.85
CA LEU A 342 -7.67 -29.34 -41.66
C LEU A 342 -6.41 -28.89 -40.93
N GLN A 343 -5.73 -29.74 -40.30
CA GLN A 343 -4.48 -30.49 -40.53
C GLN A 343 -3.53 -29.91 -41.63
N SER A 344 -2.31 -29.74 -41.22
CA SER A 344 -1.03 -30.04 -41.87
C SER A 344 -0.03 -28.93 -41.60
N ALA A 345 1.25 -29.09 -41.36
CA ALA A 345 2.11 -30.24 -41.45
C ALA A 345 3.41 -29.90 -40.71
N THR A 346 3.95 -30.91 -40.15
CA THR A 346 5.32 -31.09 -39.67
C THR A 346 6.33 -30.81 -40.81
N GLN A 347 7.38 -30.03 -40.55
CA GLN A 347 8.67 -30.23 -41.20
C GLN A 347 9.81 -29.97 -40.22
N SER A 348 10.42 -31.05 -39.90
CA SER A 348 11.74 -31.21 -39.31
C SER A 348 12.78 -30.80 -40.34
N GLU A 349 13.75 -29.99 -39.95
CA GLU A 349 15.05 -29.96 -40.68
C GLU A 349 16.18 -30.03 -39.64
N GLN A 350 16.80 -31.23 -39.72
CA GLN A 350 18.09 -31.56 -39.12
C GLN A 350 19.16 -30.93 -39.99
N LEU A 351 20.13 -30.26 -39.41
CA LEU A 351 21.48 -30.13 -39.95
C LEU A 351 22.52 -30.16 -38.87
N ASP A 352 23.49 -31.03 -39.16
CA ASP A 352 24.59 -31.56 -38.38
C ASP A 352 25.68 -30.57 -37.97
N PRO A 353 26.56 -30.98 -37.03
CA PRO A 353 27.64 -30.18 -36.48
C PRO A 353 28.97 -30.49 -37.19
N GLU A 354 29.72 -29.50 -37.62
CA GLU A 354 31.18 -29.56 -37.67
C GLU A 354 31.81 -28.22 -38.08
N SER A 355 33.02 -28.01 -37.52
CA SER A 355 34.02 -27.01 -37.90
C SER A 355 33.94 -25.72 -37.03
N SER A 356 34.91 -25.29 -36.28
CA SER A 356 36.36 -25.57 -36.33
C SER A 356 37.02 -25.04 -35.06
N LYS A 357 37.97 -25.84 -34.61
CA LYS A 357 38.98 -25.47 -33.61
C LYS A 357 39.85 -24.34 -34.17
N GLN A 358 39.96 -23.23 -33.48
CA GLN A 358 41.11 -22.34 -33.56
C GLN A 358 41.69 -22.11 -32.18
N THR A 359 42.77 -22.80 -31.92
CA THR A 359 43.74 -22.58 -30.86
C THR A 359 44.55 -21.32 -31.14
N VAL A 360 44.53 -20.37 -30.20
CA VAL A 360 45.44 -19.23 -30.16
C VAL A 360 46.47 -19.48 -29.04
N PRO A 361 47.78 -19.38 -29.32
CA PRO A 361 48.82 -19.73 -28.35
C PRO A 361 49.01 -18.63 -27.30
N MET A 362 49.16 -19.08 -26.05
CA MET A 362 49.63 -18.25 -24.93
C MET A 362 51.11 -17.88 -25.12
N HIS A 363 51.39 -16.58 -25.01
CA HIS A 363 52.71 -16.08 -24.74
C HIS A 363 52.88 -15.88 -23.22
N PRO A 364 54.00 -16.30 -22.62
CA PRO A 364 54.31 -16.01 -21.22
C PRO A 364 54.81 -14.58 -21.03
N PRO A 365 54.63 -13.96 -19.84
CA PRO A 365 55.11 -12.62 -19.60
C PRO A 365 56.61 -12.57 -19.33
N ASP A 366 57.26 -11.63 -19.99
CA ASP A 366 58.69 -11.28 -19.79
C ASP A 366 58.94 -10.74 -18.37
N THR A 367 59.81 -11.42 -17.67
CA THR A 367 60.47 -10.92 -16.44
C THR A 367 61.60 -10.00 -16.82
N LYS A 368 61.45 -8.70 -16.67
CA LYS A 368 62.57 -7.77 -16.56
C LYS A 368 62.95 -7.58 -15.10
N LYS A 369 64.11 -8.11 -14.77
CA LYS A 369 64.94 -7.72 -13.64
C LYS A 369 65.57 -6.37 -13.97
N ASP A 370 65.29 -5.35 -13.18
CA ASP A 370 66.15 -4.16 -13.10
C ASP A 370 66.87 -4.16 -11.76
N THR A 371 68.17 -4.28 -11.89
CA THR A 371 69.22 -4.23 -10.86
C THR A 371 69.53 -2.75 -10.55
N VAL A 372 69.60 -2.48 -9.29
CA VAL A 372 70.23 -1.42 -8.50
C VAL A 372 71.36 -0.60 -9.19
N GLU A 373 71.28 0.69 -9.04
CA GLU A 373 72.34 1.55 -8.46
C GLU A 373 71.67 2.67 -7.67
#